data_cb55cd2cc120ff058338436a21a283ba
#
_entry.id   cb55cd2cc120ff058338436a21a283ba
#
_cell.length_a   1.000
_cell.length_b   1.000
_cell.length_c   1.000
_cell.angle_alpha   90.00
_cell.angle_beta   90.00
_cell.angle_gamma   90.00
#
_symmetry.space_group_name_H-M   'P 1'
#
loop_
_entity.id
_entity.type
_entity.pdbx_description
1 polymer ?
#
loop_
_entity_poly.entity_id
_entity_poly.type
_entity_poly.pdbx_seq_one_letter_code
_entity_poly.pdbx_strand_id
1 'polypeptide(L)'
;MKSSGSYKYVLDANAFYAGLPFLSSTKCYTTSLVFEEVRHLRGSYSLLEILVEADNLRIVDPDEKYANKVYSVTIQSGDYSKLSKADISVLALAYQLGKTLISDDFAVENTAKLLGISIMPLVTKGIKHIRKWISFCGTCGKGYGPNITECSICGNRLKRRSKRLRHFE
;
A
#
# COMPACT_ATOMS: atom_id res chain seq x y z
N MET A 1 -33.89 -1.96 10.56
CA MET A 1 -33.58 -1.62 9.17
C MET A 1 -32.07 -1.61 9.03
N LYS A 2 -31.46 -2.60 8.34
CA LYS A 2 -30.03 -2.57 8.04
C LYS A 2 -29.80 -1.51 6.97
N SER A 3 -29.07 -0.43 7.28
CA SER A 3 -28.72 0.58 6.30
C SER A 3 -27.85 -0.07 5.22
N SER A 4 -28.34 -0.08 4.00
CA SER A 4 -27.65 -0.60 2.80
C SER A 4 -26.52 0.35 2.33
N GLY A 5 -25.70 0.81 3.26
CA GLY A 5 -24.55 1.66 2.92
C GLY A 5 -23.51 0.86 2.13
N SER A 6 -23.10 1.38 0.98
CA SER A 6 -22.02 0.79 0.18
C SER A 6 -20.68 0.92 0.90
N TYR A 7 -19.86 -0.13 0.88
CA TYR A 7 -18.47 -0.07 1.34
C TYR A 7 -17.66 0.86 0.44
N LYS A 8 -17.00 1.85 1.06
CA LYS A 8 -16.34 2.95 0.32
C LYS A 8 -14.82 2.79 0.22
N TYR A 9 -14.20 2.32 1.29
CA TYR A 9 -12.76 2.37 1.47
C TYR A 9 -12.16 1.01 1.74
N VAL A 10 -10.90 0.84 1.37
CA VAL A 10 -10.02 -0.22 1.87
C VAL A 10 -9.09 0.41 2.90
N LEU A 11 -8.95 -0.22 4.05
CA LEU A 11 -8.14 0.28 5.16
C LEU A 11 -6.83 -0.49 5.27
N ASP A 12 -5.73 0.25 5.33
CA ASP A 12 -4.42 -0.22 5.73
C ASP A 12 -4.29 -0.18 7.27
N ALA A 13 -3.27 -0.84 7.84
CA ALA A 13 -3.00 -0.87 9.28
C ALA A 13 -2.90 0.53 9.89
N ASN A 14 -2.31 1.50 9.19
CA ASN A 14 -2.19 2.89 9.63
C ASN A 14 -3.56 3.54 9.92
N ALA A 15 -4.60 3.18 9.17
CA ALA A 15 -5.95 3.68 9.41
C ALA A 15 -6.53 3.19 10.75
N PHE A 16 -6.20 1.97 11.14
CA PHE A 16 -6.59 1.41 12.46
C PHE A 16 -5.80 2.06 13.59
N TYR A 17 -4.49 2.26 13.41
CA TYR A 17 -3.65 2.96 14.40
C TYR A 17 -4.12 4.39 14.64
N ALA A 18 -4.62 5.07 13.60
CA ALA A 18 -5.23 6.39 13.72
C ALA A 18 -6.66 6.37 14.27
N GLY A 19 -7.24 5.20 14.55
CA GLY A 19 -8.58 5.06 15.11
C GLY A 19 -9.74 5.31 14.12
N LEU A 20 -9.45 5.47 12.82
CA LEU A 20 -10.45 5.86 11.82
C LEU A 20 -11.70 4.97 11.80
N PRO A 21 -11.60 3.62 11.82
CA PRO A 21 -12.78 2.76 11.77
C PRO A 21 -13.71 2.91 12.98
N PHE A 22 -13.19 3.41 14.10
CA PHE A 22 -13.92 3.57 15.35
C PHE A 22 -14.63 4.93 15.45
N LEU A 23 -14.21 5.90 14.61
CA LEU A 23 -14.75 7.27 14.62
C LEU A 23 -15.83 7.50 13.56
N SER A 24 -16.05 6.55 12.67
CA SER A 24 -16.96 6.70 11.53
C SER A 24 -17.85 5.48 11.38
N SER A 25 -19.12 5.69 11.06
CA SER A 25 -20.06 4.63 10.65
C SER A 25 -19.89 4.20 9.17
N THR A 26 -18.84 4.67 8.49
CA THR A 26 -18.59 4.34 7.10
C THR A 26 -18.12 2.91 6.98
N LYS A 27 -18.80 2.13 6.13
CA LYS A 27 -18.42 0.74 5.86
C LYS A 27 -17.11 0.66 5.08
N CYS A 28 -16.20 -0.18 5.56
CA CYS A 28 -14.86 -0.34 5.02
C CYS A 28 -14.49 -1.81 4.81
N TYR A 29 -13.55 -2.03 3.91
CA TYR A 29 -12.87 -3.31 3.72
C TYR A 29 -11.49 -3.27 4.36
N THR A 30 -10.99 -4.45 4.73
CA THR A 30 -9.57 -4.71 5.01
C THR A 30 -9.24 -6.14 4.61
N THR A 31 -7.97 -6.52 4.65
CA THR A 31 -7.52 -7.89 4.37
C THR A 31 -7.26 -8.66 5.66
N SER A 32 -7.24 -9.99 5.60
CA SER A 32 -6.91 -10.82 6.76
C SER A 32 -5.51 -10.53 7.29
N LEU A 33 -4.54 -10.24 6.43
CA LEU A 33 -3.17 -9.90 6.85
C LEU A 33 -3.13 -8.61 7.69
N VAL A 34 -3.84 -7.57 7.27
CA VAL A 34 -3.94 -6.33 8.04
C VAL A 34 -4.72 -6.56 9.34
N PHE A 35 -5.83 -7.30 9.28
CA PHE A 35 -6.62 -7.61 10.46
C PHE A 35 -5.80 -8.34 11.52
N GLU A 36 -4.99 -9.34 11.12
CA GLU A 36 -4.06 -10.04 12.00
C GLU A 36 -3.01 -9.12 12.61
N GLU A 37 -2.48 -8.16 11.85
CA GLU A 37 -1.51 -7.18 12.33
C GLU A 37 -2.11 -6.29 13.41
N VAL A 38 -3.32 -5.76 13.19
CA VAL A 38 -3.94 -4.78 14.10
C VAL A 38 -4.65 -5.41 15.31
N ARG A 39 -5.00 -6.70 15.27
CA ARG A 39 -5.68 -7.38 16.39
C ARG A 39 -4.82 -7.45 17.66
N HIS A 40 -3.48 -7.37 17.52
CA HIS A 40 -2.56 -7.39 18.65
C HIS A 40 -2.44 -6.03 19.36
N LEU A 41 -3.09 -4.98 18.85
CA LEU A 41 -3.17 -3.71 19.56
C LEU A 41 -3.94 -3.87 20.87
N ARG A 42 -3.33 -3.43 21.96
CA ARG A 42 -3.96 -3.54 23.30
C ARG A 42 -5.34 -2.87 23.32
N GLY A 43 -6.36 -3.63 23.68
CA GLY A 43 -7.73 -3.14 23.81
C GLY A 43 -8.53 -3.05 22.49
N SER A 44 -7.93 -3.32 21.33
CA SER A 44 -8.61 -3.18 20.04
C SER A 44 -9.36 -4.43 19.60
N TYR A 45 -9.04 -5.61 20.13
CA TYR A 45 -9.63 -6.87 19.66
C TYR A 45 -11.16 -6.86 19.74
N SER A 46 -11.73 -6.55 20.92
CA SER A 46 -13.18 -6.49 21.10
C SER A 46 -13.86 -5.42 20.24
N LEU A 47 -13.16 -4.28 20.01
CA LEU A 47 -13.69 -3.22 19.14
C LEU A 47 -13.68 -3.63 17.67
N LEU A 48 -12.67 -4.37 17.22
CA LEU A 48 -12.61 -4.92 15.87
C LEU A 48 -13.72 -5.93 15.60
N GLU A 49 -13.99 -6.82 16.57
CA GLU A 49 -15.10 -7.78 16.49
C GLU A 49 -16.44 -7.05 16.38
N ILE A 50 -16.68 -6.02 17.19
CA ILE A 50 -17.89 -5.20 17.12
C ILE A 50 -18.07 -4.57 15.73
N LEU A 51 -16.99 -4.07 15.11
CA LEU A 51 -17.05 -3.51 13.75
C LEU A 51 -17.42 -4.55 12.70
N VAL A 52 -16.92 -5.79 12.84
CA VAL A 52 -17.24 -6.89 11.93
C VAL A 52 -18.70 -7.35 12.14
N GLU A 53 -19.14 -7.55 13.38
CA GLU A 53 -20.51 -7.95 13.71
C GLU A 53 -21.54 -6.90 13.28
N ALA A 54 -21.21 -5.62 13.42
CA ALA A 54 -22.04 -4.50 12.97
C ALA A 54 -22.05 -4.30 11.45
N ASP A 55 -21.32 -5.12 10.68
CA ASP A 55 -21.15 -5.01 9.22
C ASP A 55 -20.54 -3.65 8.78
N ASN A 56 -19.77 -3.01 9.66
CA ASN A 56 -19.02 -1.79 9.37
C ASN A 56 -17.61 -2.07 8.84
N LEU A 57 -17.04 -3.24 9.15
CA LEU A 57 -15.77 -3.71 8.64
C LEU A 57 -15.96 -5.09 8.01
N ARG A 58 -15.52 -5.25 6.77
CA ARG A 58 -15.53 -6.53 6.07
C ARG A 58 -14.12 -6.96 5.73
N ILE A 59 -13.76 -8.17 6.16
CA ILE A 59 -12.45 -8.77 5.86
C ILE A 59 -12.60 -9.55 4.57
N VAL A 60 -11.80 -9.17 3.56
CA VAL A 60 -11.80 -9.80 2.23
C VAL A 60 -10.36 -9.84 1.73
N ASP A 61 -9.92 -11.01 1.27
CA ASP A 61 -8.61 -11.13 0.64
C ASP A 61 -8.73 -10.99 -0.87
N PRO A 62 -7.73 -10.38 -1.52
CA PRO A 62 -7.73 -10.21 -2.96
C PRO A 62 -7.48 -11.55 -3.68
N ASP A 63 -8.01 -11.68 -4.91
CA ASP A 63 -7.63 -12.77 -5.79
C ASP A 63 -6.14 -12.68 -6.14
N GLU A 64 -5.49 -13.83 -6.27
CA GLU A 64 -4.05 -13.96 -6.53
C GLU A 64 -3.58 -13.17 -7.76
N LYS A 65 -4.40 -13.10 -8.82
CA LYS A 65 -4.08 -12.35 -10.04
C LYS A 65 -3.84 -10.86 -9.77
N TYR A 66 -4.58 -10.25 -8.83
CA TYR A 66 -4.40 -8.85 -8.45
C TYR A 66 -3.18 -8.66 -7.55
N ALA A 67 -2.93 -9.59 -6.64
CA ALA A 67 -1.71 -9.59 -5.84
C ALA A 67 -0.46 -9.69 -6.73
N ASN A 68 -0.46 -10.59 -7.72
CA ASN A 68 0.64 -10.74 -8.68
C ASN A 68 0.84 -9.48 -9.53
N LYS A 69 -0.25 -8.78 -9.90
CA LYS A 69 -0.16 -7.50 -10.61
C LYS A 69 0.52 -6.43 -9.77
N VAL A 70 0.11 -6.27 -8.50
CA VAL A 70 0.75 -5.32 -7.57
C VAL A 70 2.21 -5.68 -7.40
N TYR A 71 2.52 -6.95 -7.15
CA TYR A 71 3.87 -7.44 -6.99
C TYR A 71 4.78 -7.07 -8.17
N SER A 72 4.32 -7.30 -9.41
CA SER A 72 5.09 -6.96 -10.60
C SER A 72 5.39 -5.46 -10.71
N VAL A 73 4.44 -4.60 -10.35
CA VAL A 73 4.61 -3.14 -10.36
C VAL A 73 5.60 -2.70 -9.27
N THR A 74 5.54 -3.28 -8.08
CA THR A 74 6.47 -2.96 -6.98
C THR A 74 7.92 -3.33 -7.30
N ILE A 75 8.13 -4.45 -8.00
CA ILE A 75 9.46 -4.84 -8.50
C ILE A 75 9.97 -3.82 -9.53
N GLN A 76 9.13 -3.41 -10.48
CA GLN A 76 9.52 -2.47 -11.53
C GLN A 76 9.80 -1.06 -10.99
N SER A 77 9.06 -0.60 -9.98
CA SER A 77 9.28 0.69 -9.33
C SER A 77 10.45 0.67 -8.35
N GLY A 78 10.80 -0.51 -7.83
CA GLY A 78 11.81 -0.71 -6.80
C GLY A 78 11.28 -0.46 -5.37
N ASP A 79 9.98 -0.40 -5.17
CA ASP A 79 9.37 -0.25 -3.86
C ASP A 79 9.17 -1.58 -3.12
N TYR A 80 9.34 -2.71 -3.83
CA TYR A 80 9.10 -4.06 -3.29
C TYR A 80 9.76 -4.29 -1.91
N SER A 81 11.00 -3.88 -1.73
CA SER A 81 11.73 -4.08 -0.47
C SER A 81 11.21 -3.23 0.71
N LYS A 82 10.27 -2.33 0.47
CA LYS A 82 9.68 -1.44 1.48
C LYS A 82 8.25 -1.80 1.83
N LEU A 83 7.63 -2.68 1.05
CA LEU A 83 6.24 -3.09 1.23
C LEU A 83 6.19 -4.44 1.90
N SER A 84 5.38 -4.55 2.95
CA SER A 84 5.04 -5.81 3.60
C SER A 84 4.04 -6.62 2.75
N LYS A 85 3.79 -7.87 3.15
CA LYS A 85 2.73 -8.68 2.55
C LYS A 85 1.35 -8.07 2.78
N ALA A 86 1.14 -7.43 3.94
CA ALA A 86 -0.09 -6.74 4.28
C ALA A 86 -0.32 -5.55 3.33
N ASP A 87 0.71 -4.73 3.08
CA ASP A 87 0.63 -3.60 2.13
C ASP A 87 0.27 -4.06 0.72
N ILE A 88 0.91 -5.14 0.25
CA ILE A 88 0.60 -5.72 -1.07
C ILE A 88 -0.85 -6.20 -1.11
N SER A 89 -1.35 -6.81 -0.03
CA SER A 89 -2.72 -7.33 0.03
C SER A 89 -3.77 -6.22 -0.05
N VAL A 90 -3.59 -5.11 0.69
CA VAL A 90 -4.56 -4.00 0.66
C VAL A 90 -4.51 -3.24 -0.66
N LEU A 91 -3.33 -3.07 -1.27
CA LEU A 91 -3.19 -2.53 -2.62
C LEU A 91 -3.93 -3.38 -3.65
N ALA A 92 -3.76 -4.71 -3.58
CA ALA A 92 -4.42 -5.65 -4.47
C ALA A 92 -5.93 -5.65 -4.29
N LEU A 93 -6.42 -5.59 -3.05
CA LEU A 93 -7.84 -5.52 -2.75
C LEU A 93 -8.45 -4.20 -3.24
N ALA A 94 -7.78 -3.08 -3.01
CA ALA A 94 -8.23 -1.77 -3.51
C ALA A 94 -8.29 -1.73 -5.04
N TYR A 95 -7.28 -2.32 -5.71
CA TYR A 95 -7.24 -2.46 -7.16
C TYR A 95 -8.37 -3.33 -7.69
N GLN A 96 -8.60 -4.50 -7.08
CA GLN A 96 -9.67 -5.44 -7.44
C GLN A 96 -11.05 -4.82 -7.33
N LEU A 97 -11.31 -4.13 -6.21
CA LEU A 97 -12.63 -3.57 -5.91
C LEU A 97 -12.87 -2.19 -6.53
N GLY A 98 -11.84 -1.55 -7.10
CA GLY A 98 -11.92 -0.16 -7.58
C GLY A 98 -12.27 0.83 -6.46
N LYS A 99 -11.77 0.58 -5.24
CA LYS A 99 -12.07 1.40 -4.05
C LYS A 99 -10.89 2.26 -3.65
N THR A 100 -11.18 3.36 -2.95
CA THR A 100 -10.15 4.23 -2.40
C THR A 100 -9.46 3.54 -1.24
N LEU A 101 -8.12 3.47 -1.29
CA LEU A 101 -7.27 2.98 -0.21
C LEU A 101 -6.97 4.12 0.77
N ILE A 102 -7.03 3.84 2.06
CA ILE A 102 -6.62 4.78 3.11
C ILE A 102 -5.32 4.31 3.73
N SER A 103 -4.25 5.07 3.52
CA SER A 103 -2.91 4.79 4.08
C SER A 103 -2.06 6.05 4.10
N ASP A 104 -1.16 6.16 5.08
CA ASP A 104 -0.14 7.22 5.19
C ASP A 104 1.26 6.73 4.79
N ASP A 105 1.41 5.47 4.36
CA ASP A 105 2.69 4.94 3.92
C ASP A 105 3.05 5.44 2.51
N PHE A 106 4.22 6.08 2.37
CA PHE A 106 4.68 6.63 1.09
C PHE A 106 4.96 5.57 0.02
N ALA A 107 5.36 4.35 0.39
CA ALA A 107 5.61 3.29 -0.57
C ALA A 107 4.28 2.71 -1.08
N VAL A 108 3.30 2.57 -0.19
CA VAL A 108 1.91 2.22 -0.54
C VAL A 108 1.32 3.28 -1.45
N GLU A 109 1.44 4.56 -1.10
CA GLU A 109 0.93 5.67 -1.90
C GLU A 109 1.57 5.74 -3.30
N ASN A 110 2.89 5.57 -3.39
CA ASN A 110 3.60 5.57 -4.66
C ASN A 110 3.14 4.42 -5.57
N THR A 111 2.99 3.23 -5.00
CA THR A 111 2.51 2.05 -5.73
C THR A 111 1.04 2.20 -6.16
N ALA A 112 0.18 2.73 -5.28
CA ALA A 112 -1.22 3.01 -5.59
C ALA A 112 -1.35 3.94 -6.81
N LYS A 113 -0.56 5.02 -6.84
CA LYS A 113 -0.53 5.95 -7.99
C LYS A 113 -0.06 5.31 -9.28
N LEU A 114 0.94 4.42 -9.22
CA LEU A 114 1.40 3.66 -10.39
C LEU A 114 0.34 2.70 -10.94
N LEU A 115 -0.52 2.18 -10.07
CA LEU A 115 -1.63 1.29 -10.42
C LEU A 115 -2.92 2.02 -10.77
N GLY A 116 -2.96 3.35 -10.63
CA GLY A 116 -4.20 4.13 -10.81
C GLY A 116 -5.22 3.93 -9.69
N ILE A 117 -4.80 3.47 -8.51
CA ILE A 117 -5.67 3.31 -7.33
C ILE A 117 -5.85 4.69 -6.67
N SER A 118 -7.10 5.06 -6.41
CA SER A 118 -7.39 6.23 -5.59
C SER A 118 -6.89 6.02 -4.17
N ILE A 119 -6.12 6.97 -3.64
CA ILE A 119 -5.60 6.91 -2.27
C ILE A 119 -5.95 8.17 -1.50
N MET A 120 -6.27 8.01 -0.24
CA MET A 120 -6.56 9.10 0.69
C MET A 120 -5.63 8.99 1.90
N PRO A 121 -4.74 9.96 2.12
CA PRO A 121 -3.91 10.01 3.32
C PRO A 121 -4.75 10.43 4.53
N LEU A 122 -4.37 9.97 5.72
CA LEU A 122 -5.03 10.30 6.99
C LEU A 122 -4.55 11.64 7.55
N VAL A 123 -3.24 11.84 7.59
CA VAL A 123 -2.59 12.97 8.26
C VAL A 123 -1.66 13.73 7.32
N THR A 124 -0.97 13.04 6.41
CA THR A 124 0.01 13.66 5.52
C THR A 124 -0.65 14.34 4.30
N LYS A 125 0.06 15.31 3.70
CA LYS A 125 -0.39 15.94 2.45
C LYS A 125 -0.27 15.03 1.23
N GLY A 126 0.13 13.77 1.42
CA GLY A 126 0.39 12.81 0.37
C GLY A 126 1.62 13.14 -0.50
N ILE A 127 2.01 12.22 -1.37
CA ILE A 127 3.10 12.45 -2.31
C ILE A 127 2.63 13.25 -3.52
N LYS A 128 3.42 14.28 -3.89
CA LYS A 128 3.12 15.12 -5.07
C LYS A 128 3.57 14.50 -6.39
N HIS A 129 4.51 13.56 -6.35
CA HIS A 129 5.13 12.99 -7.54
C HIS A 129 5.42 11.51 -7.38
N ILE A 130 5.05 10.74 -8.39
CA ILE A 130 5.42 9.33 -8.50
C ILE A 130 6.94 9.22 -8.66
N ARG A 131 7.55 8.27 -7.93
CA ARG A 131 8.98 8.03 -7.95
C ARG A 131 9.28 6.61 -8.41
N LYS A 132 10.32 6.46 -9.21
CA LYS A 132 10.92 5.17 -9.55
C LYS A 132 12.31 5.09 -8.94
N TRP A 133 12.62 3.99 -8.29
CA TRP A 133 13.95 3.76 -7.76
C TRP A 133 14.86 3.18 -8.83
N ILE A 134 16.07 3.66 -8.88
CA ILE A 134 17.15 3.16 -9.74
C ILE A 134 18.42 2.98 -8.91
N SER A 135 19.22 1.99 -9.27
CA SER A 135 20.58 1.82 -8.74
C SER A 135 21.58 2.47 -9.70
N PHE A 136 22.67 3.02 -9.18
CA PHE A 136 23.75 3.58 -10.00
C PHE A 136 25.09 3.35 -9.33
N CYS A 137 26.13 3.21 -10.16
CA CYS A 137 27.49 3.12 -9.69
C CYS A 137 28.07 4.52 -9.49
N GLY A 138 28.54 4.82 -8.27
CA GLY A 138 29.17 6.10 -7.97
C GLY A 138 30.54 6.31 -8.65
N THR A 139 31.18 5.22 -9.09
CA THR A 139 32.52 5.24 -9.71
C THR A 139 32.45 5.39 -11.22
N CYS A 140 31.69 4.54 -11.91
CA CYS A 140 31.61 4.56 -13.38
C CYS A 140 30.32 5.22 -13.91
N GLY A 141 29.42 5.68 -13.06
CA GLY A 141 28.18 6.39 -13.44
C GLY A 141 27.09 5.52 -14.06
N LYS A 142 27.35 4.23 -14.34
CA LYS A 142 26.37 3.35 -15.00
C LYS A 142 25.12 3.15 -14.14
N GLY A 143 23.95 3.26 -14.78
CA GLY A 143 22.64 3.03 -14.16
C GLY A 143 22.20 1.58 -14.31
N TYR A 144 21.46 1.11 -13.31
CA TYR A 144 20.94 -0.26 -13.19
C TYR A 144 19.50 -0.25 -12.71
N GLY A 145 18.80 -1.36 -12.88
CA GLY A 145 17.49 -1.58 -12.27
C GLY A 145 17.55 -1.51 -10.73
N PRO A 146 16.40 -1.31 -10.07
CA PRO A 146 16.35 -1.01 -8.63
C PRO A 146 16.85 -2.14 -7.73
N ASN A 147 16.87 -3.38 -8.23
CA ASN A 147 17.19 -4.58 -7.46
C ASN A 147 18.63 -5.09 -7.66
N ILE A 148 19.44 -4.37 -8.46
CA ILE A 148 20.86 -4.70 -8.66
C ILE A 148 21.67 -4.01 -7.56
N THR A 149 22.55 -4.77 -6.91
CA THR A 149 23.33 -4.29 -5.76
C THR A 149 24.79 -4.03 -6.10
N GLU A 150 25.32 -4.65 -7.16
CA GLU A 150 26.73 -4.55 -7.58
C GLU A 150 26.86 -4.12 -9.02
N CYS A 151 27.92 -3.38 -9.31
CA CYS A 151 28.26 -2.90 -10.65
C CYS A 151 28.90 -4.03 -11.46
N SER A 152 28.32 -4.38 -12.61
CA SER A 152 28.87 -5.39 -13.51
C SER A 152 30.19 -5.00 -14.20
N ILE A 153 30.58 -3.70 -14.12
CA ILE A 153 31.82 -3.19 -14.76
C ILE A 153 32.97 -3.15 -13.75
N CYS A 154 32.75 -2.61 -12.56
CA CYS A 154 33.83 -2.36 -11.59
C CYS A 154 33.64 -3.05 -10.24
N GLY A 155 32.62 -3.89 -10.07
CA GLY A 155 32.34 -4.64 -8.83
C GLY A 155 31.89 -3.78 -7.64
N ASN A 156 31.85 -2.46 -7.78
CA ASN A 156 31.49 -1.58 -6.68
C ASN A 156 29.99 -1.70 -6.30
N ARG A 157 29.72 -1.57 -5.01
CA ARG A 157 28.35 -1.53 -4.49
C ARG A 157 27.58 -0.35 -5.05
N LEU A 158 26.38 -0.60 -5.55
CA LEU A 158 25.53 0.42 -6.16
C LEU A 158 24.83 1.26 -5.11
N LYS A 159 24.63 2.53 -5.42
CA LYS A 159 23.84 3.48 -4.62
C LYS A 159 22.44 3.59 -5.23
N ARG A 160 21.41 3.73 -4.38
CA ARG A 160 20.02 3.94 -4.84
C ARG A 160 19.71 5.42 -4.90
N ARG A 161 18.97 5.83 -5.92
CA ARG A 161 18.34 7.16 -6.00
C ARG A 161 16.94 7.06 -6.58
N SER A 162 16.07 7.97 -6.17
CA SER A 162 14.75 8.09 -6.77
C SER A 162 14.81 8.99 -8.00
N LYS A 163 14.13 8.56 -9.07
CA LYS A 163 13.88 9.38 -10.26
C LYS A 163 12.38 9.73 -10.28
N ARG A 164 12.06 11.03 -10.41
CA ARG A 164 10.70 11.48 -10.61
C ARG A 164 10.20 11.00 -11.96
N LEU A 165 9.04 10.34 -12.01
CA LEU A 165 8.35 10.09 -13.25
C LEU A 165 7.61 11.37 -13.65
N ARG A 166 7.68 11.77 -14.93
CA ARG A 166 6.85 12.84 -15.44
C ARG A 166 5.42 12.32 -15.48
N HIS A 167 4.46 13.10 -15.01
CA HIS A 167 3.06 12.84 -15.28
C HIS A 167 2.87 12.83 -16.79
N PHE A 168 2.29 11.78 -17.32
CA PHE A 168 1.58 11.89 -18.58
C PHE A 168 0.24 12.51 -18.20
N GLU A 169 0.03 13.74 -18.60
CA GLU A 169 -1.27 14.39 -18.64
C GLU A 169 -2.17 13.66 -19.64
#